data_acdf97a4d6bd60290944e999116b1d1a
#
_entry.id   acdf97a4d6bd60290944e999116b1d1a
#
_cell.length_a   1.000
_cell.length_b   1.000
_cell.length_c   1.000
_cell.angle_alpha   90.00
_cell.angle_beta   90.00
_cell.angle_gamma   90.00
#
_symmetry.space_group_name_H-M   'P 1'
#
loop_
_entity.id
_entity.type
_entity.pdbx_description
1 polymer ?
#
loop_
_entity_poly.entity_id
_entity_poly.type
_entity_poly.pdbx_seq_one_letter_code
_entity_poly.pdbx_strand_id
1 'polypeptide(L)'
;MKSYFFILVWITSTIHSFGYEAMHEKTPVGTIKILNLPKRTALEASSKVSYFDENNGLFRKLFRYISANDIAMTTPVEADITPGKMRFFVGAEDLEKKFTDSNEVKIKSVPTIKVVAIGIRGGYTKARFLENEGKLYHWLSENQKFEKAGETYGVYWNGPFIPGLLKRSEIHLPIQKKQNPKKKNQK
;
A
#
# COMPACT_ATOMS: atom_id res chain seq x y z
N MET A 1 60.42 2.29 -27.74
CA MET A 1 59.36 2.77 -26.85
C MET A 1 58.06 2.03 -27.20
N LYS A 2 57.63 1.07 -26.39
CA LYS A 2 56.36 0.30 -26.61
C LYS A 2 55.29 0.91 -25.71
N SER A 3 54.29 1.53 -26.32
CA SER A 3 53.15 2.15 -25.64
C SER A 3 52.12 1.04 -25.35
N TYR A 4 51.84 0.75 -24.11
CA TYR A 4 50.77 -0.16 -23.68
C TYR A 4 49.51 0.63 -23.48
N PHE A 5 48.52 0.40 -24.34
CA PHE A 5 47.19 0.95 -24.26
C PHE A 5 46.37 0.09 -23.26
N PHE A 6 46.14 0.59 -22.06
CA PHE A 6 45.23 -0.05 -21.10
C PHE A 6 43.77 0.25 -21.50
N ILE A 7 43.05 -0.75 -22.01
CA ILE A 7 41.61 -0.68 -22.21
C ILE A 7 40.95 -0.96 -20.88
N LEU A 8 40.38 0.08 -20.25
CA LEU A 8 39.56 -0.03 -19.06
C LEU A 8 38.17 -0.51 -19.48
N VAL A 9 37.90 -1.80 -19.34
CA VAL A 9 36.54 -2.35 -19.57
C VAL A 9 35.69 -2.01 -18.37
N TRP A 10 34.75 -1.07 -18.54
CA TRP A 10 33.70 -0.79 -17.57
C TRP A 10 32.66 -1.92 -17.64
N ILE A 11 32.70 -2.84 -16.67
CA ILE A 11 31.65 -3.82 -16.47
C ILE A 11 30.51 -3.09 -15.72
N THR A 12 29.52 -2.62 -16.45
CA THR A 12 28.25 -2.17 -15.86
C THR A 12 27.50 -3.39 -15.38
N SER A 13 27.69 -3.73 -14.10
CA SER A 13 26.91 -4.74 -13.41
C SER A 13 25.49 -4.21 -13.25
N THR A 14 24.57 -4.61 -14.10
CA THR A 14 23.13 -4.39 -13.88
C THR A 14 22.71 -5.22 -12.68
N ILE A 15 22.67 -4.57 -11.51
CA ILE A 15 22.08 -5.17 -10.31
C ILE A 15 20.59 -5.30 -10.59
N HIS A 16 20.14 -6.49 -11.00
CA HIS A 16 18.74 -6.84 -10.99
C HIS A 16 18.30 -6.87 -9.52
N SER A 17 17.69 -5.79 -9.09
CA SER A 17 17.01 -5.75 -7.80
C SER A 17 15.86 -6.75 -7.88
N PHE A 18 15.98 -7.89 -7.18
CA PHE A 18 14.85 -8.76 -6.88
C PHE A 18 13.91 -8.02 -5.91
N GLY A 19 13.24 -6.99 -6.40
CA GLY A 19 12.23 -6.25 -5.66
C GLY A 19 10.87 -6.59 -6.21
N TYR A 20 9.90 -6.77 -5.32
CA TYR A 20 8.50 -6.84 -5.72
C TYR A 20 8.09 -5.57 -6.47
N GLU A 21 7.21 -5.71 -7.48
CA GLU A 21 6.65 -4.56 -8.17
C GLU A 21 6.00 -3.58 -7.18
N ALA A 22 6.37 -2.31 -7.25
CA ALA A 22 5.85 -1.27 -6.37
C ALA A 22 4.65 -0.57 -7.03
N MET A 23 3.48 -0.65 -6.39
CA MET A 23 2.23 -0.07 -6.90
C MET A 23 2.21 1.47 -6.87
N HIS A 24 3.05 2.10 -6.08
CA HIS A 24 3.28 3.55 -6.01
C HIS A 24 4.58 3.85 -5.25
N GLU A 25 5.03 5.10 -5.28
CA GLU A 25 6.20 5.53 -4.50
C GLU A 25 5.91 5.59 -3.00
N LYS A 26 6.94 5.25 -2.19
CA LYS A 26 6.84 5.32 -0.73
C LYS A 26 6.80 6.78 -0.26
N THR A 27 5.86 7.07 0.63
CA THR A 27 5.89 8.35 1.36
C THR A 27 7.12 8.40 2.28
N PRO A 28 7.96 9.45 2.23
CA PRO A 28 9.12 9.56 3.10
C PRO A 28 8.73 9.53 4.59
N VAL A 29 9.59 8.95 5.43
CA VAL A 29 9.33 8.82 6.87
C VAL A 29 9.10 10.18 7.52
N GLY A 30 8.04 10.29 8.33
CA GLY A 30 7.69 11.51 9.05
C GLY A 30 7.07 12.60 8.18
N THR A 31 6.89 12.38 6.87
CA THR A 31 6.25 13.35 5.99
C THR A 31 4.79 12.98 5.73
N ILE A 32 3.97 14.01 5.48
CA ILE A 32 2.58 13.86 5.05
C ILE A 32 2.48 14.32 3.59
N LYS A 33 1.89 13.47 2.74
CA LYS A 33 1.67 13.75 1.31
C LYS A 33 0.26 13.41 0.88
N ILE A 34 -0.27 14.14 -0.10
CA ILE A 34 -1.49 13.74 -0.81
C ILE A 34 -1.08 12.88 -2.00
N LEU A 35 -1.69 11.69 -2.10
CA LEU A 35 -1.48 10.75 -3.19
C LEU A 35 -2.79 10.56 -3.97
N ASN A 36 -2.67 10.36 -5.28
CA ASN A 36 -3.75 9.88 -6.12
C ASN A 36 -3.42 8.44 -6.53
N LEU A 37 -4.08 7.48 -5.91
CA LEU A 37 -3.88 6.07 -6.21
C LEU A 37 -4.75 5.69 -7.40
N PRO A 38 -4.22 5.03 -8.44
CA PRO A 38 -4.99 4.62 -9.61
C PRO A 38 -5.99 3.50 -9.28
N LYS A 39 -6.85 3.17 -10.23
CA LYS A 39 -7.64 1.95 -10.16
C LYS A 39 -6.72 0.73 -10.15
N ARG A 40 -7.00 -0.25 -9.27
CA ARG A 40 -6.19 -1.46 -9.08
C ARG A 40 -7.08 -2.69 -8.93
N THR A 41 -6.58 -3.84 -9.35
CA THR A 41 -7.19 -5.14 -9.03
C THR A 41 -6.57 -5.67 -7.75
N ALA A 42 -7.40 -6.01 -6.77
CA ALA A 42 -6.99 -6.51 -5.47
C ALA A 42 -7.50 -7.92 -5.22
N LEU A 43 -6.69 -8.72 -4.56
CA LEU A 43 -7.05 -9.97 -3.90
C LEU A 43 -7.30 -9.63 -2.43
N GLU A 44 -8.52 -9.81 -1.94
CA GLU A 44 -8.94 -9.41 -0.59
C GLU A 44 -9.28 -10.62 0.27
N ALA A 45 -8.68 -10.71 1.46
CA ALA A 45 -9.07 -11.61 2.53
C ALA A 45 -9.64 -10.80 3.70
N SER A 46 -10.67 -11.35 4.37
CA SER A 46 -11.37 -10.67 5.45
C SER A 46 -11.39 -11.51 6.73
N SER A 47 -11.50 -10.82 7.87
CA SER A 47 -11.68 -11.37 9.20
C SER A 47 -12.88 -10.73 9.90
N LYS A 48 -13.39 -11.40 10.93
CA LYS A 48 -14.41 -10.84 11.81
C LYS A 48 -13.82 -10.01 12.96
N VAL A 49 -12.52 -10.15 13.22
CA VAL A 49 -11.80 -9.42 14.28
C VAL A 49 -10.98 -8.29 13.67
N SER A 50 -10.39 -7.44 14.52
CA SER A 50 -9.48 -6.39 14.08
C SER A 50 -8.22 -6.96 13.44
N TYR A 51 -7.64 -6.24 12.48
CA TYR A 51 -6.37 -6.61 11.86
C TYR A 51 -5.24 -6.87 12.88
N PHE A 52 -5.17 -6.07 13.94
CA PHE A 52 -4.14 -6.25 14.98
C PHE A 52 -4.36 -7.45 15.90
N ASP A 53 -5.57 -8.01 15.90
CA ASP A 53 -5.92 -9.22 16.65
C ASP A 53 -5.80 -10.48 15.76
N GLU A 54 -5.54 -10.28 14.45
CA GLU A 54 -5.29 -11.34 13.49
C GLU A 54 -3.84 -11.84 13.58
N ASN A 55 -3.67 -13.11 13.89
CA ASN A 55 -2.35 -13.74 13.96
C ASN A 55 -1.81 -14.11 12.56
N ASN A 56 -1.60 -13.12 11.69
CA ASN A 56 -1.16 -13.26 10.29
C ASN A 56 -2.07 -14.17 9.42
N GLY A 57 -3.30 -14.42 9.86
CA GLY A 57 -4.23 -15.29 9.13
C GLY A 57 -4.55 -14.75 7.74
N LEU A 58 -4.81 -13.46 7.63
CA LEU A 58 -5.12 -12.78 6.36
C LEU A 58 -3.97 -12.88 5.36
N PHE A 59 -2.74 -12.61 5.82
CA PHE A 59 -1.55 -12.73 4.97
C PHE A 59 -1.38 -14.15 4.43
N ARG A 60 -1.52 -15.17 5.29
CA ARG A 60 -1.37 -16.58 4.88
C ARG A 60 -2.41 -16.99 3.85
N LYS A 61 -3.66 -16.54 3.98
CA LYS A 61 -4.72 -16.82 2.98
C LYS A 61 -4.35 -16.26 1.62
N LEU A 62 -3.97 -14.98 1.58
CA LEU A 62 -3.57 -14.30 0.34
C LEU A 62 -2.31 -14.91 -0.27
N PHE A 63 -1.29 -15.19 0.56
CA PHE A 63 -0.04 -15.78 0.08
C PHE A 63 -0.26 -17.18 -0.52
N ARG A 64 -1.10 -18.02 0.11
CA ARG A 64 -1.50 -19.32 -0.43
C ARG A 64 -2.21 -19.15 -1.77
N TYR A 65 -3.10 -18.18 -1.88
CA TYR A 65 -3.85 -17.93 -3.11
C TYR A 65 -2.92 -17.52 -4.26
N ILE A 66 -2.03 -16.55 -4.05
CA ILE A 66 -1.10 -16.12 -5.12
C ILE A 66 -0.15 -17.24 -5.53
N SER A 67 0.34 -18.03 -4.56
CA SER A 67 1.22 -19.18 -4.85
C SER A 67 0.52 -20.28 -5.65
N ALA A 68 -0.77 -20.54 -5.37
CA ALA A 68 -1.56 -21.55 -6.09
C ALA A 68 -1.96 -21.12 -7.51
N ASN A 69 -1.96 -19.82 -7.80
CA ASN A 69 -2.39 -19.26 -9.09
C ASN A 69 -1.21 -18.63 -9.87
N ASP A 70 0.03 -18.86 -9.44
CA ASP A 70 1.24 -18.31 -10.08
C ASP A 70 1.14 -16.81 -10.29
N ILE A 71 0.73 -16.07 -9.23
CA ILE A 71 0.62 -14.62 -9.23
C ILE A 71 1.84 -14.03 -8.51
N ALA A 72 2.50 -13.07 -9.14
CA ALA A 72 3.63 -12.39 -8.54
C ALA A 72 3.22 -11.55 -7.32
N MET A 73 4.03 -11.59 -6.26
CA MET A 73 3.82 -10.72 -5.10
C MET A 73 4.17 -9.27 -5.46
N THR A 74 3.30 -8.33 -5.10
CA THR A 74 3.55 -6.90 -5.25
C THR A 74 3.64 -6.19 -3.90
N THR A 75 4.10 -4.96 -3.88
CA THR A 75 4.12 -4.09 -2.70
C THR A 75 3.57 -2.70 -3.04
N PRO A 76 2.97 -2.00 -2.08
CA PRO A 76 2.67 -2.43 -0.71
C PRO A 76 1.42 -3.33 -0.63
N VAL A 77 1.21 -3.97 0.52
CA VAL A 77 -0.08 -4.55 0.89
C VAL A 77 -0.88 -3.54 1.71
N GLU A 78 -2.20 -3.55 1.57
CA GLU A 78 -3.11 -2.70 2.35
C GLU A 78 -3.86 -3.53 3.39
N ALA A 79 -4.15 -2.91 4.56
CA ALA A 79 -4.97 -3.54 5.59
C ALA A 79 -5.94 -2.55 6.22
N ASP A 80 -7.26 -2.84 6.10
CA ASP A 80 -8.30 -2.20 6.91
C ASP A 80 -8.24 -2.76 8.32
N ILE A 81 -8.53 -1.91 9.31
CA ILE A 81 -8.30 -2.27 10.72
C ILE A 81 -9.51 -2.95 11.34
N THR A 82 -10.71 -2.43 11.15
CA THR A 82 -11.93 -2.98 11.78
C THR A 82 -13.13 -2.90 10.82
N PRO A 83 -13.68 -4.04 10.39
CA PRO A 83 -13.13 -5.39 10.55
C PRO A 83 -11.82 -5.56 9.79
N GLY A 84 -10.96 -6.48 10.24
CA GLY A 84 -9.68 -6.74 9.61
C GLY A 84 -9.84 -7.23 8.17
N LYS A 85 -9.21 -6.53 7.21
CA LYS A 85 -9.09 -6.98 5.81
C LYS A 85 -7.67 -6.75 5.36
N MET A 86 -7.23 -7.56 4.43
CA MET A 86 -5.94 -7.36 3.78
C MET A 86 -6.10 -7.49 2.28
N ARG A 87 -5.35 -6.67 1.54
CA ARG A 87 -5.34 -6.69 0.08
C ARG A 87 -3.92 -6.82 -0.44
N PHE A 88 -3.74 -7.80 -1.34
CA PHE A 88 -2.62 -7.85 -2.25
C PHE A 88 -3.08 -7.31 -3.60
N PHE A 89 -2.24 -6.57 -4.30
CA PHE A 89 -2.58 -6.05 -5.61
C PHE A 89 -1.97 -6.90 -6.71
N VAL A 90 -2.69 -7.02 -7.82
CA VAL A 90 -2.21 -7.72 -9.01
C VAL A 90 -1.30 -6.77 -9.78
N GLY A 91 -0.08 -7.23 -10.06
CA GLY A 91 0.92 -6.49 -10.83
C GLY A 91 0.61 -6.46 -12.31
N ALA A 92 1.33 -5.63 -13.06
CA ALA A 92 1.11 -5.43 -14.49
C ALA A 92 1.22 -6.73 -15.30
N GLU A 93 2.14 -7.61 -14.94
CA GLU A 93 2.39 -8.89 -15.63
C GLU A 93 1.23 -9.88 -15.50
N ASP A 94 0.44 -9.75 -14.42
CA ASP A 94 -0.63 -10.69 -14.10
C ASP A 94 -2.04 -10.15 -14.43
N LEU A 95 -2.19 -8.90 -14.89
CA LEU A 95 -3.50 -8.30 -15.15
C LEU A 95 -4.34 -9.02 -16.20
N GLU A 96 -3.70 -9.68 -17.17
CA GLU A 96 -4.37 -10.45 -18.23
C GLU A 96 -4.80 -11.87 -17.78
N LYS A 97 -4.32 -12.32 -16.61
CA LYS A 97 -4.72 -13.62 -16.05
C LYS A 97 -6.16 -13.59 -15.57
N LYS A 98 -6.88 -14.69 -15.78
CA LYS A 98 -8.24 -14.86 -15.25
C LYS A 98 -8.17 -15.37 -13.82
N PHE A 99 -8.66 -14.59 -12.89
CA PHE A 99 -8.77 -14.97 -11.49
C PHE A 99 -10.20 -15.35 -11.13
N THR A 100 -10.37 -16.25 -10.18
CA THR A 100 -11.67 -16.64 -9.65
C THR A 100 -11.69 -16.48 -8.14
N ASP A 101 -12.82 -16.06 -7.61
CA ASP A 101 -13.04 -16.03 -6.17
C ASP A 101 -12.81 -17.41 -5.55
N SER A 102 -12.23 -17.44 -4.37
CA SER A 102 -12.19 -18.63 -3.53
C SER A 102 -13.04 -18.44 -2.28
N ASN A 103 -13.11 -19.48 -1.43
CA ASN A 103 -13.81 -19.36 -0.15
C ASN A 103 -13.16 -18.33 0.80
N GLU A 104 -11.84 -18.11 0.69
CA GLU A 104 -11.06 -17.25 1.59
C GLU A 104 -10.62 -15.93 0.97
N VAL A 105 -10.56 -15.84 -0.37
CA VAL A 105 -10.05 -14.67 -1.10
C VAL A 105 -11.05 -14.25 -2.15
N LYS A 106 -11.34 -12.96 -2.19
CA LYS A 106 -12.23 -12.32 -3.18
C LYS A 106 -11.46 -11.36 -4.06
N ILE A 107 -11.82 -11.34 -5.35
CA ILE A 107 -11.24 -10.41 -6.31
C ILE A 107 -12.05 -9.11 -6.27
N LYS A 108 -11.37 -7.99 -6.09
CA LYS A 108 -11.99 -6.67 -5.97
C LYS A 108 -11.37 -5.68 -6.95
N SER A 109 -12.22 -4.91 -7.60
CA SER A 109 -11.79 -3.69 -8.29
C SER A 109 -11.76 -2.55 -7.29
N VAL A 110 -10.56 -2.06 -6.95
CA VAL A 110 -10.38 -0.88 -6.10
C VAL A 110 -10.33 0.35 -6.99
N PRO A 111 -11.28 1.29 -6.86
CA PRO A 111 -11.33 2.47 -7.72
C PRO A 111 -10.16 3.43 -7.47
N THR A 112 -9.98 4.39 -8.37
CA THR A 112 -9.09 5.52 -8.13
C THR A 112 -9.51 6.25 -6.87
N ILE A 113 -8.55 6.52 -5.98
CA ILE A 113 -8.81 7.17 -4.69
C ILE A 113 -7.75 8.22 -4.39
N LYS A 114 -8.17 9.32 -3.79
CA LYS A 114 -7.27 10.33 -3.24
C LYS A 114 -7.12 10.08 -1.75
N VAL A 115 -5.87 10.03 -1.28
CA VAL A 115 -5.55 9.84 0.14
C VAL A 115 -4.58 10.91 0.62
N VAL A 116 -4.60 11.21 1.90
CA VAL A 116 -3.45 11.79 2.60
C VAL A 116 -2.73 10.65 3.31
N ALA A 117 -1.41 10.58 3.14
CA ALA A 117 -0.56 9.51 3.60
C ALA A 117 0.55 10.03 4.52
N ILE A 118 0.92 9.26 5.53
CA ILE A 118 2.09 9.51 6.38
C ILE A 118 3.04 8.32 6.34
N GLY A 119 4.31 8.57 6.03
CA GLY A 119 5.35 7.55 6.01
C GLY A 119 5.91 7.24 7.40
N ILE A 120 6.09 5.95 7.70
CA ILE A 120 6.47 5.45 9.02
C ILE A 120 7.64 4.46 8.90
N ARG A 121 8.57 4.50 9.87
CA ARG A 121 9.59 3.49 10.07
C ARG A 121 9.35 2.75 11.37
N GLY A 122 9.56 1.44 11.37
CA GLY A 122 9.45 0.58 12.56
C GLY A 122 8.38 -0.48 12.44
N GLY A 123 8.20 -1.29 13.49
CA GLY A 123 7.26 -2.41 13.51
C GLY A 123 5.81 -2.00 13.30
N TYR A 124 5.02 -2.93 12.78
CA TYR A 124 3.59 -2.74 12.50
C TYR A 124 2.77 -3.01 13.77
N THR A 125 2.59 -1.97 14.61
CA THR A 125 1.87 -2.09 15.89
C THR A 125 0.64 -1.19 15.92
N LYS A 126 -0.39 -1.60 16.68
CA LYS A 126 -1.61 -0.81 16.91
C LYS A 126 -1.30 0.58 17.47
N ALA A 127 -0.40 0.66 18.46
CA ALA A 127 -0.03 1.95 19.07
C ALA A 127 0.55 2.92 18.01
N ARG A 128 1.47 2.44 17.16
CA ARG A 128 2.07 3.25 16.10
C ARG A 128 1.06 3.63 15.02
N PHE A 129 0.11 2.75 14.72
CA PHE A 129 -0.99 3.07 13.82
C PHE A 129 -1.80 4.23 14.38
N LEU A 130 -2.31 4.12 15.60
CA LEU A 130 -3.17 5.14 16.22
C LEU A 130 -2.46 6.49 16.40
N GLU A 131 -1.17 6.48 16.77
CA GLU A 131 -0.37 7.70 16.87
C GLU A 131 -0.32 8.46 15.53
N ASN A 132 -0.04 7.76 14.44
CA ASN A 132 0.11 8.41 13.14
C ASN A 132 -1.23 8.67 12.46
N GLU A 133 -2.27 7.91 12.74
CA GLU A 133 -3.64 8.23 12.38
C GLU A 133 -4.06 9.57 12.98
N GLY A 134 -3.76 9.81 14.26
CA GLY A 134 -4.00 11.10 14.92
C GLY A 134 -3.34 12.28 14.20
N LYS A 135 -2.10 12.09 13.68
CA LYS A 135 -1.41 13.11 12.88
C LYS A 135 -2.13 13.42 11.57
N LEU A 136 -2.73 12.41 10.92
CA LEU A 136 -3.51 12.62 9.69
C LEU A 136 -4.82 13.33 9.97
N TYR A 137 -5.51 13.03 11.07
CA TYR A 137 -6.71 13.77 11.47
C TYR A 137 -6.40 15.22 11.85
N HIS A 138 -5.27 15.46 12.52
CA HIS A 138 -4.80 16.81 12.78
C HIS A 138 -4.53 17.57 11.49
N TRP A 139 -3.78 16.96 10.55
CA TRP A 139 -3.57 17.54 9.22
C TRP A 139 -4.88 17.86 8.50
N LEU A 140 -5.87 16.96 8.57
CA LEU A 140 -7.18 17.19 7.94
C LEU A 140 -7.92 18.38 8.57
N SER A 141 -7.82 18.58 9.88
CA SER A 141 -8.43 19.73 10.58
C SER A 141 -7.85 21.08 10.15
N GLU A 142 -6.57 21.10 9.80
CA GLU A 142 -5.88 22.30 9.28
C GLU A 142 -6.13 22.51 7.78
N ASN A 143 -6.50 21.48 7.04
CA ASN A 143 -6.70 21.50 5.59
C ASN A 143 -8.19 21.45 5.21
N GLN A 144 -8.96 22.45 5.65
CA GLN A 144 -10.43 22.51 5.57
C GLN A 144 -11.05 22.40 4.17
N LYS A 145 -10.25 22.49 3.11
CA LYS A 145 -10.68 22.24 1.73
C LYS A 145 -10.97 20.77 1.43
N PHE A 146 -10.53 19.87 2.31
CA PHE A 146 -10.77 18.44 2.23
C PHE A 146 -11.69 17.96 3.35
N GLU A 147 -12.32 16.82 3.13
CA GLU A 147 -13.09 16.08 4.12
C GLU A 147 -12.75 14.60 4.01
N LYS A 148 -12.99 13.86 5.08
CA LYS A 148 -12.84 12.41 5.14
C LYS A 148 -13.76 11.73 4.13
N ALA A 149 -13.23 10.79 3.34
CA ALA A 149 -13.96 10.03 2.33
C ALA A 149 -13.97 8.52 2.60
N GLY A 150 -13.37 8.07 3.70
CA GLY A 150 -13.31 6.65 4.09
C GLY A 150 -12.53 6.47 5.38
N GLU A 151 -12.46 5.23 5.89
CA GLU A 151 -11.69 4.91 7.08
C GLU A 151 -10.19 4.85 6.77
N THR A 152 -9.37 5.14 7.78
CA THR A 152 -7.91 4.98 7.69
C THR A 152 -7.53 3.51 7.58
N TYR A 153 -6.47 3.24 6.83
CA TYR A 153 -5.94 1.90 6.66
C TYR A 153 -4.41 1.90 6.67
N GLY A 154 -3.83 0.75 7.04
CA GLY A 154 -2.39 0.53 7.02
C GLY A 154 -1.90 0.12 5.64
N VAL A 155 -0.69 0.55 5.29
CA VAL A 155 0.01 0.24 4.04
C VAL A 155 1.39 -0.29 4.40
N TYR A 156 1.69 -1.53 4.05
CA TYR A 156 2.87 -2.26 4.52
C TYR A 156 3.79 -2.65 3.37
N TRP A 157 5.02 -2.14 3.42
CA TRP A 157 6.02 -2.26 2.36
C TRP A 157 6.92 -3.48 2.49
N ASN A 158 6.99 -4.09 3.66
CA ASN A 158 7.93 -5.16 3.95
C ASN A 158 7.22 -6.40 4.47
N GLY A 159 7.71 -7.54 4.04
CA GLY A 159 7.25 -8.84 4.50
C GLY A 159 7.57 -9.12 5.99
N PRO A 160 7.05 -10.23 6.54
CA PRO A 160 7.19 -10.56 7.95
C PRO A 160 8.65 -10.76 8.40
N PHE A 161 9.53 -11.21 7.50
CA PHE A 161 10.93 -11.55 7.82
C PHE A 161 11.88 -10.34 7.97
N ILE A 162 11.45 -9.14 7.59
CA ILE A 162 12.27 -7.94 7.76
C ILE A 162 12.24 -7.52 9.24
N PRO A 163 13.40 -7.24 9.85
CA PRO A 163 13.49 -6.78 11.24
C PRO A 163 12.63 -5.52 11.48
N GLY A 164 11.95 -5.46 12.63
CA GLY A 164 11.00 -4.40 12.95
C GLY A 164 11.54 -2.98 12.72
N LEU A 165 12.78 -2.71 13.13
CA LEU A 165 13.43 -1.39 12.98
C LEU A 165 13.59 -0.95 11.52
N LEU A 166 13.70 -1.90 10.60
CA LEU A 166 13.88 -1.65 9.17
C LEU A 166 12.57 -1.57 8.40
N LYS A 167 11.47 -2.01 9.02
CA LYS A 167 10.14 -2.00 8.35
C LYS A 167 9.71 -0.59 8.00
N ARG A 168 9.04 -0.50 6.85
CA ARG A 168 8.41 0.71 6.33
C ARG A 168 6.92 0.46 6.17
N SER A 169 6.14 1.39 6.66
CA SER A 169 4.69 1.42 6.49
C SER A 169 4.22 2.84 6.24
N GLU A 170 2.96 2.95 5.88
CA GLU A 170 2.24 4.21 5.79
C GLU A 170 0.86 4.02 6.42
N ILE A 171 0.23 5.12 6.78
CA ILE A 171 -1.20 5.16 7.03
C ILE A 171 -1.79 6.07 5.99
N HIS A 172 -2.85 5.62 5.38
CA HIS A 172 -3.61 6.37 4.41
C HIS A 172 -4.98 6.72 4.98
N LEU A 173 -5.38 7.99 4.84
CA LEU A 173 -6.72 8.48 5.11
C LEU A 173 -7.34 8.91 3.78
N PRO A 174 -8.40 8.23 3.31
CA PRO A 174 -9.15 8.66 2.14
C PRO A 174 -9.76 10.04 2.34
N ILE A 175 -9.54 10.92 1.35
CA ILE A 175 -10.03 12.30 1.36
C ILE A 175 -10.70 12.68 0.05
N GLN A 176 -11.62 13.61 0.12
CA GLN A 176 -12.21 14.27 -1.05
C GLN A 176 -12.26 15.78 -0.84
N LYS A 177 -12.37 16.55 -1.94
CA LYS A 177 -12.60 17.99 -1.82
C LYS A 177 -14.01 18.23 -1.31
N LYS A 178 -14.15 19.14 -0.32
CA LYS A 178 -15.48 19.61 0.10
C LYS A 178 -16.21 20.22 -1.09
N GLN A 179 -17.45 19.80 -1.28
CA GLN A 179 -18.31 20.44 -2.27
C GLN A 179 -18.73 21.82 -1.77
N ASN A 180 -18.50 22.84 -2.60
CA ASN A 180 -18.96 24.21 -2.28
C ASN A 180 -20.49 24.25 -2.45
N PRO A 181 -21.27 24.55 -1.40
CA PRO A 181 -22.75 24.52 -1.47
C PRO A 181 -23.37 25.55 -2.43
N LYS A 182 -22.58 26.49 -2.94
CA LYS A 182 -23.07 27.61 -3.78
C LYS A 182 -23.39 27.27 -5.25
N LYS A 183 -23.22 26.02 -5.71
CA LYS A 183 -23.50 25.64 -7.13
C LYS A 183 -24.85 24.94 -7.37
N LYS A 184 -25.71 24.80 -6.33
CA LYS A 184 -27.00 24.08 -6.48
C LYS A 184 -28.22 24.94 -6.87
N ASN A 185 -28.07 26.28 -7.01
CA ASN A 185 -29.20 27.18 -7.30
C ASN A 185 -29.00 28.00 -8.58
N GLN A 186 -28.60 27.37 -9.68
CA GLN A 186 -28.73 27.96 -11.02
C GLN A 186 -29.11 26.84 -12.00
N LYS A 187 -30.37 26.47 -11.98
CA LYS A 187 -31.11 25.93 -13.11
C LYS A 187 -32.58 26.28 -12.95
#